data_d89c33e33053a9dc5bf7a586089fe2d0
#
_entry.id   d89c33e33053a9dc5bf7a586089fe2d0
#
_cell.length_a   1.000
_cell.length_b   1.000
_cell.length_c   1.000
_cell.angle_alpha   90.00
_cell.angle_beta   90.00
_cell.angle_gamma   90.00
#
_symmetry.space_group_name_H-M   'P 1'
#
loop_
_entity.id
_entity.type
_entity.pdbx_description
1 polymer ?
#
loop_
_entity_poly.entity_id
_entity_poly.type
_entity_poly.pdbx_seq_one_letter_code
_entity_poly.pdbx_strand_id
1 'polypeptide(L)'
;WDIDGNEYIDFALGDTGAMAGHRSPEVVTAIVNRVQELGGLTTMMPTEDAEWVAANLTERFGIAKWSFSLTATDANRWAIRLVRAITGKPKILFHSYCYHGSVDESLIITSPDGNGMNRPGNVGSPVDVTMTSRVAEFNDIEGMERELAKGDVAAVLMEPALTNIGIVLPEPGYLKAVRELTRKYDALLIIDETHTFSADWGGMTRRDGLEPDVFVIGKAIAGGIPIGTYGLSEELAARVLGRTDLDLIDMGGVGGTLAGNPLSMSAARATLEKVLTKENFAKMIDLATYYTETVNALFDKYDLPWSINQLGARAEYRFAKPYPITGTAAAESADHELEDFIHLYLANRGVLLTPFHNMALMCPTTTKADVDRHNLVFEEVIQKLAGA
;
A
#
# COMPACT_ATOMS: atom_id res chain seq x y z
N TRP A 1 10.72 14.44 -17.64
CA TRP A 1 11.62 15.59 -17.82
C TRP A 1 11.44 16.57 -16.67
N ASP A 2 12.56 17.15 -16.20
CA ASP A 2 12.52 18.25 -15.23
C ASP A 2 12.37 19.63 -15.93
N ILE A 3 12.37 20.70 -15.14
CA ILE A 3 12.19 22.06 -15.66
C ILE A 3 13.35 22.52 -16.57
N ASP A 4 14.52 21.92 -16.42
CA ASP A 4 15.71 22.19 -17.22
C ASP A 4 15.80 21.34 -18.48
N GLY A 5 14.83 20.42 -18.66
CA GLY A 5 14.73 19.52 -19.81
C GLY A 5 15.54 18.23 -19.71
N ASN A 6 16.03 17.90 -18.54
CA ASN A 6 16.69 16.60 -18.33
C ASN A 6 15.65 15.47 -18.30
N GLU A 7 15.99 14.35 -18.94
CA GLU A 7 15.13 13.17 -19.01
C GLU A 7 15.51 12.16 -17.93
N TYR A 8 14.46 11.56 -17.31
CA TYR A 8 14.62 10.55 -16.26
C TYR A 8 13.84 9.30 -16.57
N ILE A 9 14.42 8.15 -16.27
CA ILE A 9 13.71 6.88 -16.09
C ILE A 9 13.19 6.87 -14.66
N ASP A 10 11.88 6.81 -14.50
CA ASP A 10 11.25 6.90 -13.19
C ASP A 10 10.75 5.53 -12.71
N PHE A 11 11.46 4.95 -11.75
CA PHE A 11 11.05 3.78 -11.00
C PHE A 11 10.37 4.13 -9.67
N ALA A 12 10.34 5.40 -9.27
CA ALA A 12 9.63 5.85 -8.08
C ALA A 12 8.11 5.82 -8.28
N LEU A 13 7.64 6.20 -9.47
CA LEU A 13 6.24 6.22 -9.88
C LEU A 13 5.31 6.82 -8.80
N GLY A 14 5.77 7.94 -8.20
CA GLY A 14 5.02 8.65 -7.17
C GLY A 14 4.65 7.78 -5.98
N ASP A 15 5.56 6.92 -5.54
CA ASP A 15 5.33 5.97 -4.45
C ASP A 15 4.02 5.18 -4.63
N THR A 16 3.90 4.46 -5.76
CA THR A 16 2.73 3.68 -6.20
C THR A 16 1.61 4.51 -6.85
N GLY A 17 1.49 5.81 -6.57
CA GLY A 17 0.44 6.66 -7.11
C GLY A 17 0.38 6.69 -8.64
N ALA A 18 1.53 6.58 -9.29
CA ALA A 18 1.67 6.54 -10.76
C ALA A 18 1.96 5.13 -11.31
N MET A 19 1.60 4.05 -10.60
CA MET A 19 1.79 2.67 -11.10
C MET A 19 1.09 2.43 -12.45
N ALA A 20 0.04 3.17 -12.78
CA ALA A 20 -0.60 3.16 -14.10
C ALA A 20 0.17 3.97 -15.17
N GLY A 21 1.32 4.55 -14.82
CA GLY A 21 2.05 5.53 -15.62
C GLY A 21 1.59 6.96 -15.34
N HIS A 22 2.49 7.94 -15.53
CA HIS A 22 2.21 9.37 -15.25
C HIS A 22 1.16 9.98 -16.18
N ARG A 23 0.97 9.44 -17.37
CA ARG A 23 0.06 9.96 -18.38
C ARG A 23 -0.46 8.84 -19.28
N SER A 24 -1.27 7.94 -18.73
CA SER A 24 -1.95 6.93 -19.53
C SER A 24 -2.95 7.62 -20.49
N PRO A 25 -2.85 7.44 -21.81
CA PRO A 25 -3.76 8.08 -22.78
C PRO A 25 -5.23 7.77 -22.51
N GLU A 26 -5.51 6.56 -22.05
CA GLU A 26 -6.86 6.08 -21.74
C GLU A 26 -7.46 6.86 -20.57
N VAL A 27 -6.68 7.10 -19.51
CA VAL A 27 -7.10 7.87 -18.35
C VAL A 27 -7.28 9.33 -18.69
N VAL A 28 -6.35 9.93 -19.44
CA VAL A 28 -6.43 11.32 -19.91
C VAL A 28 -7.70 11.49 -20.75
N THR A 29 -7.97 10.58 -21.70
CA THR A 29 -9.15 10.63 -22.56
C THR A 29 -10.43 10.57 -21.73
N ALA A 30 -10.51 9.68 -20.74
CA ALA A 30 -11.69 9.56 -19.88
C ALA A 30 -11.93 10.84 -19.06
N ILE A 31 -10.86 11.45 -18.51
CA ILE A 31 -10.94 12.71 -17.76
C ILE A 31 -11.44 13.84 -18.67
N VAL A 32 -10.84 14.02 -19.85
CA VAL A 32 -11.22 15.07 -20.81
C VAL A 32 -12.67 14.91 -21.22
N ASN A 33 -13.09 13.68 -21.56
CA ASN A 33 -14.48 13.40 -21.92
C ASN A 33 -15.45 13.71 -20.76
N ARG A 34 -15.08 13.35 -19.51
CA ARG A 34 -15.90 13.67 -18.33
C ARG A 34 -16.07 15.18 -18.15
N VAL A 35 -15.02 15.96 -18.34
CA VAL A 35 -15.04 17.41 -18.13
C VAL A 35 -15.76 18.15 -19.28
N GLN A 36 -15.48 17.77 -20.53
CA GLN A 36 -15.92 18.52 -21.70
C GLN A 36 -17.29 18.07 -22.22
N GLU A 37 -17.56 16.77 -22.26
CA GLU A 37 -18.73 16.22 -22.92
C GLU A 37 -19.85 15.82 -21.96
N LEU A 38 -19.49 15.09 -20.90
CA LEU A 38 -20.48 14.57 -19.95
C LEU A 38 -20.85 15.58 -18.86
N GLY A 39 -19.92 16.47 -18.51
CA GLY A 39 -20.12 17.42 -17.42
C GLY A 39 -20.32 16.74 -16.06
N GLY A 40 -20.77 17.50 -15.06
CA GLY A 40 -21.15 16.96 -13.76
C GLY A 40 -19.97 16.33 -13.00
N LEU A 41 -19.09 17.16 -12.42
CA LEU A 41 -17.90 16.71 -11.70
C LEU A 41 -18.22 16.27 -10.26
N THR A 42 -19.38 16.66 -9.74
CA THR A 42 -19.82 16.36 -8.37
C THR A 42 -21.28 15.96 -8.35
N THR A 43 -21.61 14.87 -7.70
CA THR A 43 -22.98 14.43 -7.46
C THR A 43 -23.05 13.67 -6.12
N MET A 44 -24.21 13.74 -5.49
CA MET A 44 -24.50 12.97 -4.25
C MET A 44 -24.99 11.54 -4.56
N MET A 45 -25.25 11.23 -5.82
CA MET A 45 -25.73 9.91 -6.26
C MET A 45 -24.64 9.14 -6.96
N PRO A 46 -24.59 7.80 -6.83
CA PRO A 46 -23.66 6.99 -7.59
C PRO A 46 -23.86 7.15 -9.10
N THR A 47 -22.74 7.10 -9.82
CA THR A 47 -22.73 7.14 -11.29
C THR A 47 -22.57 5.73 -11.85
N GLU A 48 -22.81 5.58 -13.17
CA GLU A 48 -22.51 4.32 -13.87
C GLU A 48 -21.05 3.90 -13.71
N ASP A 49 -20.12 4.87 -13.73
CA ASP A 49 -18.70 4.58 -13.51
C ASP A 49 -18.45 4.04 -12.10
N ALA A 50 -19.14 4.57 -11.07
CA ALA A 50 -19.02 4.08 -9.69
C ALA A 50 -19.53 2.64 -9.55
N GLU A 51 -20.66 2.30 -10.19
CA GLU A 51 -21.19 0.93 -10.22
C GLU A 51 -20.22 -0.02 -10.91
N TRP A 52 -19.68 0.38 -12.06
CA TRP A 52 -18.69 -0.41 -12.79
C TRP A 52 -17.42 -0.64 -11.98
N VAL A 53 -16.89 0.43 -11.35
CA VAL A 53 -15.68 0.33 -10.50
C VAL A 53 -15.92 -0.63 -9.34
N ALA A 54 -17.06 -0.52 -8.64
CA ALA A 54 -17.40 -1.42 -7.53
C ALA A 54 -17.48 -2.89 -8.01
N ALA A 55 -18.11 -3.15 -9.15
CA ALA A 55 -18.20 -4.49 -9.73
C ALA A 55 -16.81 -5.05 -10.12
N ASN A 56 -15.96 -4.23 -10.72
CA ASN A 56 -14.59 -4.62 -11.07
C ASN A 56 -13.73 -4.91 -9.83
N LEU A 57 -13.83 -4.09 -8.79
CA LEU A 57 -13.14 -4.34 -7.53
C LEU A 57 -13.64 -5.64 -6.86
N THR A 58 -14.95 -5.94 -6.94
CA THR A 58 -15.50 -7.22 -6.50
C THR A 58 -14.92 -8.39 -7.29
N GLU A 59 -14.83 -8.27 -8.62
CA GLU A 59 -14.20 -9.29 -9.45
C GLU A 59 -12.72 -9.50 -9.07
N ARG A 60 -11.98 -8.42 -8.80
CA ARG A 60 -10.54 -8.49 -8.46
C ARG A 60 -10.29 -9.11 -7.09
N PHE A 61 -11.00 -8.63 -6.07
CA PHE A 61 -10.65 -8.89 -4.68
C PHE A 61 -11.63 -9.82 -3.95
N GLY A 62 -12.79 -10.12 -4.54
CA GLY A 62 -13.80 -10.99 -3.93
C GLY A 62 -14.59 -10.32 -2.79
N ILE A 63 -14.51 -8.99 -2.64
CA ILE A 63 -15.20 -8.23 -1.60
C ILE A 63 -16.59 -7.81 -2.09
N ALA A 64 -17.61 -7.92 -1.23
CA ALA A 64 -18.99 -7.84 -1.65
C ALA A 64 -19.55 -6.42 -1.83
N LYS A 65 -19.19 -5.47 -0.95
CA LYS A 65 -19.77 -4.12 -0.91
C LYS A 65 -18.67 -3.08 -0.83
N TRP A 66 -18.84 -1.97 -1.55
CA TRP A 66 -17.82 -0.93 -1.65
C TRP A 66 -18.38 0.45 -1.28
N SER A 67 -17.53 1.26 -0.67
CA SER A 67 -17.73 2.68 -0.43
C SER A 67 -16.47 3.45 -0.82
N PHE A 68 -16.64 4.62 -1.44
CA PHE A 68 -15.53 5.42 -1.94
C PHE A 68 -15.14 6.53 -0.98
N SER A 69 -13.89 6.97 -1.07
CA SER A 69 -13.29 8.07 -0.34
C SER A 69 -12.37 8.87 -1.25
N LEU A 70 -11.75 9.94 -0.74
CA LEU A 70 -10.77 10.72 -1.53
C LEU A 70 -9.36 10.15 -1.40
N THR A 71 -9.06 9.47 -0.31
CA THR A 71 -7.74 8.89 -0.04
C THR A 71 -7.88 7.57 0.69
N ALA A 72 -6.84 6.72 0.65
CA ALA A 72 -6.78 5.53 1.50
C ALA A 72 -6.75 5.90 3.00
N THR A 73 -6.22 7.08 3.36
CA THR A 73 -6.30 7.61 4.73
C THR A 73 -7.75 7.73 5.20
N ASP A 74 -8.63 8.32 4.39
CA ASP A 74 -10.04 8.44 4.75
C ASP A 74 -10.71 7.06 4.81
N ALA A 75 -10.41 6.18 3.84
CA ALA A 75 -10.92 4.81 3.84
C ALA A 75 -10.54 4.07 5.13
N ASN A 76 -9.28 4.15 5.55
CA ASN A 76 -8.80 3.55 6.80
C ASN A 76 -9.48 4.17 8.03
N ARG A 77 -9.62 5.50 8.10
CA ARG A 77 -10.34 6.17 9.20
C ARG A 77 -11.78 5.72 9.31
N TRP A 78 -12.47 5.59 8.18
CA TRP A 78 -13.87 5.15 8.15
C TRP A 78 -13.99 3.66 8.49
N ALA A 79 -13.10 2.81 7.98
CA ALA A 79 -13.01 1.42 8.38
C ALA A 79 -12.83 1.26 9.91
N ILE A 80 -11.91 2.02 10.51
CA ILE A 80 -11.68 2.03 11.97
C ILE A 80 -12.95 2.41 12.74
N ARG A 81 -13.67 3.45 12.30
CA ARG A 81 -14.93 3.84 12.94
C ARG A 81 -15.99 2.76 12.86
N LEU A 82 -16.15 2.15 11.68
CA LEU A 82 -17.12 1.07 11.47
C LEU A 82 -16.81 -0.15 12.34
N VAL A 83 -15.56 -0.63 12.35
CA VAL A 83 -15.21 -1.81 13.14
C VAL A 83 -15.37 -1.56 14.65
N ARG A 84 -15.02 -0.35 15.14
CA ARG A 84 -15.27 0.05 16.53
C ARG A 84 -16.76 0.08 16.85
N ALA A 85 -17.59 0.64 15.96
CA ALA A 85 -19.04 0.69 16.15
C ALA A 85 -19.68 -0.69 16.18
N ILE A 86 -19.21 -1.62 15.35
CA ILE A 86 -19.78 -2.98 15.24
C ILE A 86 -19.31 -3.90 16.37
N THR A 87 -18.05 -3.76 16.81
CA THR A 87 -17.48 -4.64 17.84
C THR A 87 -17.66 -4.09 19.26
N GLY A 88 -17.86 -2.78 19.42
CA GLY A 88 -17.86 -2.11 20.73
C GLY A 88 -16.47 -2.04 21.38
N LYS A 89 -15.41 -2.48 20.70
CA LYS A 89 -14.04 -2.47 21.22
C LYS A 89 -13.29 -1.22 20.77
N PRO A 90 -12.44 -0.59 21.62
CA PRO A 90 -11.85 0.71 21.32
C PRO A 90 -10.57 0.69 20.48
N LYS A 91 -9.79 -0.39 20.53
CA LYS A 91 -8.42 -0.41 19.99
C LYS A 91 -8.31 -1.09 18.64
N ILE A 92 -7.32 -0.65 17.86
CA ILE A 92 -6.87 -1.31 16.64
C ILE A 92 -5.47 -1.84 16.87
N LEU A 93 -5.19 -3.06 16.40
CA LEU A 93 -3.85 -3.63 16.41
C LEU A 93 -3.19 -3.36 15.07
N PHE A 94 -1.98 -2.82 15.11
CA PHE A 94 -1.12 -2.53 13.96
C PHE A 94 0.18 -3.32 14.03
N HIS A 95 0.90 -3.37 12.92
CA HIS A 95 2.29 -3.83 12.91
C HIS A 95 3.26 -2.66 13.09
N SER A 96 4.35 -2.95 13.78
CA SER A 96 5.45 -1.98 13.94
C SER A 96 5.96 -1.54 12.56
N TYR A 97 6.10 -0.23 12.37
CA TYR A 97 6.53 0.41 11.11
C TYR A 97 5.61 0.22 9.89
N CYS A 98 4.37 -0.24 10.05
CA CYS A 98 3.38 -0.19 8.98
C CYS A 98 3.04 1.26 8.59
N TYR A 99 2.35 1.43 7.45
CA TYR A 99 1.85 2.74 7.03
C TYR A 99 0.45 2.63 6.44
N HIS A 100 -0.49 3.39 7.02
CA HIS A 100 -1.89 3.42 6.62
C HIS A 100 -2.39 4.85 6.35
N GLY A 101 -1.52 5.67 5.77
CA GLY A 101 -1.78 7.10 5.59
C GLY A 101 -1.63 7.88 6.90
N SER A 102 -2.14 9.11 6.93
CA SER A 102 -2.09 9.98 8.11
C SER A 102 -3.21 9.64 9.10
N VAL A 103 -3.27 8.39 9.53
CA VAL A 103 -4.15 7.88 10.58
C VAL A 103 -3.37 7.88 11.88
N ASP A 104 -3.76 8.72 12.84
CA ASP A 104 -3.01 8.92 14.08
C ASP A 104 -2.81 7.62 14.88
N GLU A 105 -3.84 6.76 14.90
CA GLU A 105 -3.80 5.45 15.56
C GLU A 105 -2.70 4.53 15.00
N SER A 106 -2.33 4.67 13.73
CA SER A 106 -1.36 3.78 13.06
C SER A 106 0.10 4.19 13.27
N LEU A 107 0.34 5.37 13.86
CA LEU A 107 1.69 5.89 14.11
C LEU A 107 2.27 5.35 15.42
N ILE A 108 2.21 4.04 15.59
CA ILE A 108 2.67 3.26 16.73
C ILE A 108 3.76 2.28 16.31
N ILE A 109 4.77 2.08 17.15
CA ILE A 109 5.78 1.05 17.00
C ILE A 109 5.98 0.28 18.31
N THR A 110 6.62 -0.87 18.21
CA THR A 110 7.08 -1.63 19.38
C THR A 110 8.31 -0.95 19.98
N SER A 111 8.24 -0.63 21.27
CA SER A 111 9.39 -0.10 22.03
C SER A 111 10.35 -1.22 22.43
N PRO A 112 11.58 -0.89 22.87
CA PRO A 112 12.56 -1.90 23.29
C PRO A 112 12.11 -2.82 24.44
N ASP A 113 11.15 -2.37 25.26
CA ASP A 113 10.55 -3.15 26.35
C ASP A 113 9.32 -3.97 25.90
N GLY A 114 9.01 -3.96 24.58
CA GLY A 114 7.90 -4.73 23.99
C GLY A 114 6.53 -4.07 24.11
N ASN A 115 6.44 -2.84 24.63
CA ASN A 115 5.20 -2.07 24.70
C ASN A 115 4.99 -1.22 23.45
N GLY A 116 3.80 -0.65 23.29
CA GLY A 116 3.53 0.33 22.24
C GLY A 116 4.07 1.72 22.61
N MET A 117 4.64 2.41 21.61
CA MET A 117 5.06 3.81 21.73
C MET A 117 4.78 4.58 20.45
N ASN A 118 4.71 5.91 20.53
CA ASN A 118 4.61 6.76 19.36
C ASN A 118 5.81 6.55 18.44
N ARG A 119 5.56 6.43 17.14
CA ARG A 119 6.61 6.31 16.12
C ARG A 119 7.50 7.56 16.15
N PRO A 120 8.83 7.46 16.26
CA PRO A 120 9.73 8.60 16.16
C PRO A 120 9.54 9.36 14.83
N GLY A 121 9.62 10.69 14.88
CA GLY A 121 9.38 11.55 13.72
C GLY A 121 7.90 11.87 13.44
N ASN A 122 6.97 11.29 14.19
CA ASN A 122 5.57 11.70 14.12
C ASN A 122 5.42 13.18 14.47
N VAL A 123 4.76 13.93 13.58
CA VAL A 123 4.50 15.36 13.76
C VAL A 123 3.16 15.57 14.49
N GLY A 124 3.19 16.27 15.59
CA GLY A 124 1.98 16.62 16.35
C GLY A 124 2.15 16.50 17.85
N SER A 125 1.09 16.81 18.57
CA SER A 125 1.08 16.69 20.04
C SER A 125 1.24 15.23 20.44
N PRO A 126 2.08 14.92 21.43
CA PRO A 126 2.23 13.58 21.94
C PRO A 126 0.97 13.15 22.68
N VAL A 127 0.06 12.54 21.98
CA VAL A 127 -1.06 11.80 22.56
C VAL A 127 -0.59 10.38 22.83
N ASP A 128 -0.95 9.82 23.96
CA ASP A 128 -0.66 8.41 24.26
C ASP A 128 -1.40 7.51 23.25
N VAL A 129 -0.68 7.07 22.22
CA VAL A 129 -1.23 6.24 21.14
C VAL A 129 -1.74 4.89 21.66
N THR A 130 -1.27 4.43 22.84
CA THR A 130 -1.72 3.17 23.44
C THR A 130 -3.15 3.22 23.95
N MET A 131 -3.74 4.41 24.05
CA MET A 131 -5.17 4.56 24.38
C MET A 131 -6.08 4.05 23.25
N THR A 132 -5.64 4.15 21.99
CA THR A 132 -6.44 3.80 20.81
C THR A 132 -5.88 2.62 20.02
N SER A 133 -4.63 2.22 20.33
CA SER A 133 -3.88 1.29 19.50
C SER A 133 -3.14 0.24 20.33
N ARG A 134 -2.87 -0.88 19.67
CA ARG A 134 -1.93 -1.92 20.08
C ARG A 134 -0.99 -2.19 18.93
N VAL A 135 0.18 -2.77 19.23
CA VAL A 135 1.19 -3.05 18.22
C VAL A 135 1.82 -4.44 18.46
N ALA A 136 2.14 -5.11 17.37
CA ALA A 136 2.96 -6.32 17.35
C ALA A 136 3.94 -6.23 16.18
N GLU A 137 5.03 -6.99 16.24
CA GLU A 137 5.92 -7.13 15.09
C GLU A 137 5.25 -7.94 13.98
N PHE A 138 5.56 -7.60 12.73
CA PHE A 138 5.20 -8.43 11.58
C PHE A 138 5.95 -9.76 11.67
N ASN A 139 5.31 -10.86 11.29
CA ASN A 139 5.80 -12.23 11.44
C ASN A 139 5.93 -12.72 12.90
N ASP A 140 5.45 -11.98 13.90
CA ASP A 140 5.40 -12.40 15.31
C ASP A 140 3.98 -12.81 15.73
N ILE A 141 3.64 -14.08 15.52
CA ILE A 141 2.33 -14.63 15.86
C ILE A 141 2.08 -14.65 17.37
N GLU A 142 3.10 -14.93 18.17
CA GLU A 142 2.98 -14.96 19.64
C GLU A 142 2.75 -13.55 20.19
N GLY A 143 3.45 -12.56 19.67
CA GLY A 143 3.26 -11.16 20.00
C GLY A 143 1.85 -10.66 19.63
N MET A 144 1.38 -11.01 18.45
CA MET A 144 0.01 -10.70 18.04
C MET A 144 -1.02 -11.35 18.94
N GLU A 145 -0.84 -12.61 19.29
CA GLU A 145 -1.76 -13.33 20.17
C GLU A 145 -1.81 -12.70 21.56
N ARG A 146 -0.66 -12.31 22.12
CA ARG A 146 -0.59 -11.60 23.42
C ARG A 146 -1.42 -10.31 23.41
N GLU A 147 -1.36 -9.54 22.32
CA GLU A 147 -2.09 -8.29 22.21
C GLU A 147 -3.61 -8.52 22.02
N LEU A 148 -4.01 -9.49 21.20
CA LEU A 148 -5.40 -9.86 20.99
C LEU A 148 -6.06 -10.45 22.23
N ALA A 149 -5.30 -11.23 23.03
CA ALA A 149 -5.80 -11.86 24.26
C ALA A 149 -6.24 -10.84 25.33
N LYS A 150 -5.83 -9.55 25.21
CA LYS A 150 -6.30 -8.49 26.11
C LYS A 150 -7.78 -8.14 25.91
N GLY A 151 -8.42 -8.56 24.81
CA GLY A 151 -9.86 -8.52 24.58
C GLY A 151 -10.44 -7.16 24.19
N ASP A 152 -9.61 -6.11 24.01
CA ASP A 152 -10.05 -4.74 23.68
C ASP A 152 -9.77 -4.32 22.22
N VAL A 153 -9.32 -5.26 21.37
CA VAL A 153 -9.01 -5.03 19.96
C VAL A 153 -10.25 -5.22 19.09
N ALA A 154 -10.68 -4.15 18.41
CA ALA A 154 -11.78 -4.17 17.43
C ALA A 154 -11.37 -4.87 16.14
N ALA A 155 -10.17 -4.56 15.65
CA ALA A 155 -9.63 -5.14 14.42
C ALA A 155 -8.10 -5.15 14.43
N VAL A 156 -7.53 -6.04 13.63
CA VAL A 156 -6.16 -5.92 13.12
C VAL A 156 -6.24 -5.16 11.80
N LEU A 157 -5.49 -4.05 11.67
CA LEU A 157 -5.30 -3.35 10.41
C LEU A 157 -3.86 -3.56 9.95
N MET A 158 -3.70 -4.16 8.77
CA MET A 158 -2.39 -4.55 8.27
C MET A 158 -2.25 -4.42 6.75
N GLU A 159 -1.03 -4.18 6.32
CA GLU A 159 -0.58 -4.54 4.98
C GLU A 159 -0.28 -6.06 4.96
N PRO A 160 -0.64 -6.82 3.92
CA PRO A 160 -0.30 -8.25 3.86
C PRO A 160 1.19 -8.55 3.63
N ALA A 161 1.98 -7.54 3.28
CA ALA A 161 3.43 -7.45 3.37
C ALA A 161 3.77 -6.00 3.74
N LEU A 162 4.74 -5.75 4.63
CA LEU A 162 5.13 -4.37 4.93
C LEU A 162 5.84 -3.76 3.71
N THR A 163 5.56 -2.49 3.43
CA THR A 163 6.10 -1.80 2.26
C THR A 163 6.65 -0.41 2.58
N ASN A 164 6.57 0.05 3.83
CA ASN A 164 6.98 1.40 4.22
C ASN A 164 8.44 1.49 4.72
N ILE A 165 9.09 0.37 4.93
CA ILE A 165 10.48 0.29 5.45
C ILE A 165 11.30 -0.77 4.71
N GLY A 166 10.97 -1.03 3.49
CA GLY A 166 11.39 -2.17 2.71
C GLY A 166 10.24 -3.14 2.48
N ILE A 167 10.45 -4.14 1.65
CA ILE A 167 9.44 -5.17 1.39
C ILE A 167 9.64 -6.33 2.36
N VAL A 168 8.96 -6.28 3.52
CA VAL A 168 8.98 -7.40 4.48
C VAL A 168 7.86 -8.37 4.12
N LEU A 169 8.26 -9.51 3.58
CA LEU A 169 7.33 -10.56 3.15
C LEU A 169 6.80 -11.37 4.35
N PRO A 170 5.55 -11.86 4.27
CA PRO A 170 5.03 -12.76 5.30
C PRO A 170 5.75 -14.10 5.25
N GLU A 171 6.13 -14.59 6.42
CA GLU A 171 6.65 -15.95 6.59
C GLU A 171 5.57 -17.00 6.23
N PRO A 172 5.95 -18.19 5.79
CA PRO A 172 5.00 -19.24 5.44
C PRO A 172 3.99 -19.53 6.54
N GLY A 173 2.70 -19.37 6.25
CA GLY A 173 1.60 -19.59 7.19
C GLY A 173 1.22 -18.39 8.05
N TYR A 174 2.00 -17.30 8.05
CA TYR A 174 1.75 -16.12 8.87
C TYR A 174 0.36 -15.51 8.63
N LEU A 175 0.01 -15.17 7.39
CA LEU A 175 -1.27 -14.54 7.05
C LEU A 175 -2.47 -15.42 7.44
N LYS A 176 -2.34 -16.74 7.29
CA LYS A 176 -3.36 -17.68 7.74
C LYS A 176 -3.52 -17.66 9.26
N ALA A 177 -2.40 -17.67 10.00
CA ALA A 177 -2.41 -17.61 11.46
C ALA A 177 -3.02 -16.28 11.96
N VAL A 178 -2.74 -15.16 11.30
CA VAL A 178 -3.39 -13.87 11.60
C VAL A 178 -4.91 -13.99 11.49
N ARG A 179 -5.44 -14.58 10.40
CA ARG A 179 -6.89 -14.76 10.24
C ARG A 179 -7.49 -15.68 11.31
N GLU A 180 -6.80 -16.75 11.66
CA GLU A 180 -7.23 -17.68 12.73
C GLU A 180 -7.28 -16.98 14.09
N LEU A 181 -6.27 -16.14 14.41
CA LEU A 181 -6.22 -15.38 15.65
C LEU A 181 -7.31 -14.31 15.71
N THR A 182 -7.57 -13.57 14.63
CA THR A 182 -8.65 -12.57 14.62
C THR A 182 -10.01 -13.23 14.90
N ARG A 183 -10.28 -14.37 14.30
CA ARG A 183 -11.50 -15.16 14.58
C ARG A 183 -11.55 -15.67 16.03
N LYS A 184 -10.44 -16.19 16.54
CA LYS A 184 -10.34 -16.71 17.92
C LYS A 184 -10.65 -15.65 18.98
N TYR A 185 -10.23 -14.41 18.76
CA TYR A 185 -10.37 -13.31 19.72
C TYR A 185 -11.51 -12.34 19.38
N ASP A 186 -12.40 -12.71 18.48
CA ASP A 186 -13.52 -11.87 18.04
C ASP A 186 -13.05 -10.45 17.67
N ALA A 187 -11.98 -10.36 16.88
CA ALA A 187 -11.49 -9.16 16.24
C ALA A 187 -11.73 -9.25 14.73
N LEU A 188 -11.95 -8.13 14.07
CA LEU A 188 -12.07 -8.07 12.62
C LEU A 188 -10.69 -7.96 11.96
N LEU A 189 -10.62 -8.27 10.67
CA LEU A 189 -9.40 -8.14 9.87
C LEU A 189 -9.60 -7.10 8.80
N ILE A 190 -8.78 -6.04 8.81
CA ILE A 190 -8.70 -5.00 7.79
C ILE A 190 -7.40 -5.23 7.01
N ILE A 191 -7.49 -5.47 5.71
CA ILE A 191 -6.35 -5.58 4.81
C ILE A 191 -6.24 -4.30 3.98
N ASP A 192 -5.12 -3.60 4.10
CA ASP A 192 -4.78 -2.42 3.30
C ASP A 192 -3.84 -2.81 2.15
N GLU A 193 -4.38 -2.82 0.94
CA GLU A 193 -3.63 -3.16 -0.27
C GLU A 193 -3.18 -1.93 -1.08
N THR A 194 -3.14 -0.77 -0.47
CA THR A 194 -2.77 0.47 -1.16
C THR A 194 -1.41 0.38 -1.85
N HIS A 195 -0.44 -0.33 -1.26
CA HIS A 195 0.85 -0.61 -1.86
C HIS A 195 0.96 -2.04 -2.41
N THR A 196 0.44 -3.02 -1.69
CA THR A 196 0.57 -4.44 -2.03
C THR A 196 -0.31 -4.85 -3.22
N PHE A 197 -1.19 -3.97 -3.70
CA PHE A 197 -1.87 -4.12 -5.00
C PHE A 197 -0.88 -4.36 -6.16
N SER A 198 0.36 -3.91 -6.04
CA SER A 198 1.41 -4.21 -7.02
C SER A 198 1.76 -5.70 -7.13
N ALA A 199 1.34 -6.52 -6.18
CA ALA A 199 1.66 -7.94 -6.13
C ALA A 199 1.02 -8.77 -7.25
N ASP A 200 -0.20 -8.42 -7.65
CA ASP A 200 -0.96 -9.10 -8.70
C ASP A 200 -2.16 -8.22 -9.14
N TRP A 201 -2.82 -8.57 -10.23
CA TRP A 201 -4.06 -7.97 -10.70
C TRP A 201 -5.19 -7.95 -9.63
N GLY A 202 -5.25 -8.95 -8.77
CA GLY A 202 -6.14 -9.03 -7.62
C GLY A 202 -5.43 -8.79 -6.27
N GLY A 203 -4.25 -8.16 -6.28
CA GLY A 203 -3.43 -7.93 -5.09
C GLY A 203 -2.98 -9.22 -4.41
N MET A 204 -2.46 -9.10 -3.21
CA MET A 204 -2.15 -10.25 -2.35
C MET A 204 -3.42 -10.95 -1.87
N THR A 205 -4.50 -10.19 -1.65
CA THR A 205 -5.77 -10.76 -1.17
C THR A 205 -6.25 -11.89 -2.05
N ARG A 206 -6.31 -11.68 -3.37
CA ARG A 206 -6.71 -12.75 -4.31
C ARG A 206 -5.62 -13.80 -4.49
N ARG A 207 -4.36 -13.36 -4.67
CA ARG A 207 -3.21 -14.24 -4.92
C ARG A 207 -3.06 -15.29 -3.80
N ASP A 208 -3.16 -14.84 -2.55
CA ASP A 208 -2.88 -15.66 -1.37
C ASP A 208 -4.17 -16.15 -0.67
N GLY A 209 -5.35 -15.87 -1.27
CA GLY A 209 -6.64 -16.33 -0.74
C GLY A 209 -6.98 -15.73 0.62
N LEU A 210 -6.69 -14.44 0.85
CA LEU A 210 -6.99 -13.79 2.11
C LEU A 210 -8.48 -13.48 2.24
N GLU A 211 -8.99 -13.54 3.45
CA GLU A 211 -10.41 -13.35 3.77
C GLU A 211 -10.61 -12.16 4.73
N PRO A 212 -10.39 -10.90 4.28
CA PRO A 212 -10.60 -9.75 5.15
C PRO A 212 -12.09 -9.50 5.43
N ASP A 213 -12.38 -8.94 6.60
CA ASP A 213 -13.70 -8.38 6.91
C ASP A 213 -13.86 -6.99 6.27
N VAL A 214 -12.76 -6.22 6.24
CA VAL A 214 -12.64 -4.94 5.54
C VAL A 214 -11.40 -4.94 4.65
N PHE A 215 -11.56 -4.45 3.43
CA PHE A 215 -10.49 -4.25 2.48
C PHE A 215 -10.31 -2.76 2.17
N VAL A 216 -9.09 -2.27 2.07
CA VAL A 216 -8.78 -0.87 1.75
C VAL A 216 -7.79 -0.79 0.59
N ILE A 217 -8.03 0.15 -0.33
CA ILE A 217 -7.11 0.45 -1.43
C ILE A 217 -7.26 1.92 -1.87
N GLY A 218 -6.19 2.49 -2.41
CA GLY A 218 -6.17 3.83 -2.99
C GLY A 218 -5.05 3.99 -4.02
N LYS A 219 -4.40 5.17 -4.03
CA LYS A 219 -3.23 5.48 -4.89
C LYS A 219 -3.43 5.11 -6.36
N ALA A 220 -2.98 3.92 -6.79
CA ALA A 220 -2.86 3.51 -8.18
C ALA A 220 -4.18 3.39 -8.95
N ILE A 221 -5.33 3.24 -8.26
CA ILE A 221 -6.59 2.79 -8.90
C ILE A 221 -7.27 3.82 -9.80
N ALA A 222 -6.83 5.10 -9.79
CA ALA A 222 -7.40 6.14 -10.65
C ALA A 222 -6.34 6.93 -11.45
N GLY A 223 -5.16 6.33 -11.71
CA GLY A 223 -4.18 6.90 -12.62
C GLY A 223 -3.69 8.31 -12.25
N GLY A 224 -3.62 8.61 -10.94
CA GLY A 224 -3.17 9.90 -10.40
C GLY A 224 -4.28 10.83 -9.91
N ILE A 225 -5.55 10.52 -10.14
CA ILE A 225 -6.67 11.29 -9.58
C ILE A 225 -6.95 10.80 -8.15
N PRO A 226 -7.16 11.73 -7.17
CA PRO A 226 -7.42 11.36 -5.80
C PRO A 226 -8.60 10.38 -5.65
N ILE A 227 -8.35 9.26 -5.02
CA ILE A 227 -9.34 8.23 -4.70
C ILE A 227 -8.84 7.34 -3.57
N GLY A 228 -9.75 6.86 -2.78
CA GLY A 228 -9.63 5.73 -1.89
C GLY A 228 -10.94 4.97 -1.87
N THR A 229 -10.90 3.75 -1.42
CA THR A 229 -12.12 2.94 -1.23
C THR A 229 -11.88 1.93 -0.13
N TYR A 230 -12.95 1.61 0.58
CA TYR A 230 -12.98 0.43 1.43
C TYR A 230 -14.13 -0.49 0.99
N GLY A 231 -13.88 -1.76 1.14
CA GLY A 231 -14.87 -2.80 0.86
C GLY A 231 -15.17 -3.60 2.11
N LEU A 232 -16.39 -4.10 2.23
CA LEU A 232 -16.86 -4.93 3.33
C LEU A 232 -17.18 -6.34 2.84
N SER A 233 -16.84 -7.35 3.64
CA SER A 233 -17.34 -8.71 3.45
C SER A 233 -18.87 -8.72 3.53
N GLU A 234 -19.52 -9.71 2.95
CA GLU A 234 -20.99 -9.85 3.00
C GLU A 234 -21.50 -9.86 4.45
N GLU A 235 -20.81 -10.63 5.32
CA GLU A 235 -21.17 -10.72 6.73
C GLU A 235 -21.08 -9.37 7.46
N LEU A 236 -19.96 -8.67 7.29
CA LEU A 236 -19.77 -7.36 7.95
C LEU A 236 -20.73 -6.32 7.38
N ALA A 237 -20.96 -6.32 6.07
CA ALA A 237 -21.92 -5.42 5.43
C ALA A 237 -23.34 -5.61 5.99
N ALA A 238 -23.77 -6.85 6.19
CA ALA A 238 -25.07 -7.14 6.81
C ALA A 238 -25.14 -6.59 8.25
N ARG A 239 -24.07 -6.74 9.04
CA ARG A 239 -23.99 -6.19 10.41
C ARG A 239 -24.04 -4.67 10.42
N VAL A 240 -23.33 -3.99 9.51
CA VAL A 240 -23.34 -2.52 9.37
C VAL A 240 -24.72 -2.02 8.97
N LEU A 241 -25.34 -2.61 7.95
CA LEU A 241 -26.69 -2.24 7.49
C LEU A 241 -27.78 -2.50 8.54
N GLY A 242 -27.57 -3.44 9.45
CA GLY A 242 -28.46 -3.69 10.57
C GLY A 242 -28.40 -2.63 11.70
N ARG A 243 -27.41 -1.75 11.69
CA ARG A 243 -27.21 -0.68 12.69
C ARG A 243 -27.91 0.60 12.27
N THR A 244 -29.25 0.57 12.24
CA THR A 244 -30.08 1.72 11.87
C THR A 244 -29.97 2.90 12.85
N ASP A 245 -29.45 2.66 14.05
CA ASP A 245 -29.14 3.67 15.05
C ASP A 245 -27.94 4.58 14.66
N LEU A 246 -27.09 4.13 13.74
CA LEU A 246 -25.92 4.89 13.27
C LEU A 246 -26.27 5.90 12.16
N ASP A 247 -27.44 5.83 11.57
CA ASP A 247 -27.86 6.61 10.39
C ASP A 247 -28.82 7.78 10.73
N LEU A 248 -29.09 7.99 12.01
CA LEU A 248 -30.20 8.87 12.43
C LEU A 248 -30.00 10.38 12.17
N ILE A 249 -28.78 10.85 11.94
CA ILE A 249 -28.47 12.27 11.85
C ILE A 249 -27.40 12.66 10.84
N ASP A 250 -27.05 11.80 9.90
CA ASP A 250 -26.04 12.06 8.85
C ASP A 250 -24.73 12.67 9.40
N MET A 251 -24.30 12.25 10.60
CA MET A 251 -23.10 12.75 11.27
C MET A 251 -22.19 11.66 11.82
N GLY A 252 -22.29 10.44 11.27
CA GLY A 252 -21.51 9.28 11.71
C GLY A 252 -20.01 9.39 11.47
N GLY A 253 -19.56 10.41 10.72
CA GLY A 253 -18.14 10.61 10.41
C GLY A 253 -17.58 9.56 9.47
N VAL A 254 -18.43 8.94 8.66
CA VAL A 254 -18.11 8.01 7.58
C VAL A 254 -18.72 8.56 6.29
N GLY A 255 -17.89 8.75 5.26
CA GLY A 255 -18.30 9.39 4.01
C GLY A 255 -17.84 10.84 3.90
N GLY A 256 -18.04 11.44 2.74
CA GLY A 256 -17.67 12.82 2.45
C GLY A 256 -18.29 13.30 1.14
N THR A 257 -18.60 14.59 1.06
CA THR A 257 -19.32 15.21 -0.06
C THR A 257 -18.71 14.94 -1.43
N LEU A 258 -17.38 14.84 -1.52
CA LEU A 258 -16.67 14.58 -2.78
C LEU A 258 -16.26 13.11 -2.95
N ALA A 259 -16.58 12.25 -2.00
CA ALA A 259 -16.28 10.83 -2.09
C ALA A 259 -17.10 10.20 -3.24
N GLY A 260 -16.44 9.44 -4.09
CA GLY A 260 -17.08 8.82 -5.27
C GLY A 260 -17.49 9.82 -6.36
N ASN A 261 -16.86 11.00 -6.42
CA ASN A 261 -17.17 12.00 -7.43
C ASN A 261 -16.96 11.46 -8.86
N PRO A 262 -17.75 11.93 -9.83
CA PRO A 262 -17.71 11.42 -11.21
C PRO A 262 -16.35 11.51 -11.88
N LEU A 263 -15.53 12.51 -11.57
CA LEU A 263 -14.19 12.66 -12.14
C LEU A 263 -13.28 11.51 -11.70
N SER A 264 -13.20 11.26 -10.39
CA SER A 264 -12.41 10.16 -9.84
C SER A 264 -12.91 8.79 -10.32
N MET A 265 -14.24 8.61 -10.40
CA MET A 265 -14.84 7.35 -10.88
C MET A 265 -14.54 7.09 -12.36
N SER A 266 -14.62 8.10 -13.21
CA SER A 266 -14.29 7.98 -14.65
C SER A 266 -12.80 7.64 -14.84
N ALA A 267 -11.92 8.30 -14.09
CA ALA A 267 -10.49 8.00 -14.11
C ALA A 267 -10.19 6.57 -13.58
N ALA A 268 -10.85 6.16 -12.49
CA ALA A 268 -10.70 4.82 -11.93
C ALA A 268 -11.17 3.74 -12.90
N ARG A 269 -12.33 3.92 -13.52
CA ARG A 269 -12.84 2.99 -14.55
C ARG A 269 -11.83 2.82 -15.68
N ALA A 270 -11.35 3.91 -16.27
CA ALA A 270 -10.37 3.86 -17.35
C ALA A 270 -9.06 3.18 -16.93
N THR A 271 -8.58 3.48 -15.72
CA THR A 271 -7.38 2.87 -15.16
C THR A 271 -7.52 1.35 -14.99
N LEU A 272 -8.60 0.92 -14.35
CA LEU A 272 -8.82 -0.48 -14.02
C LEU A 272 -9.21 -1.31 -15.25
N GLU A 273 -9.98 -0.74 -16.18
CA GLU A 273 -10.45 -1.42 -17.39
C GLU A 273 -9.34 -1.59 -18.42
N LYS A 274 -8.53 -0.54 -18.64
CA LYS A 274 -7.65 -0.44 -19.82
C LYS A 274 -6.17 -0.41 -19.54
N VAL A 275 -5.77 -0.04 -18.33
CA VAL A 275 -4.35 0.16 -18.00
C VAL A 275 -3.84 -0.91 -17.03
N LEU A 276 -4.49 -1.11 -15.90
CA LEU A 276 -4.10 -2.12 -14.92
C LEU A 276 -4.80 -3.45 -15.21
N THR A 277 -4.55 -3.99 -16.40
CA THR A 277 -5.09 -5.27 -16.88
C THR A 277 -4.23 -6.46 -16.41
N LYS A 278 -4.75 -7.67 -16.52
CA LYS A 278 -3.99 -8.91 -16.20
C LYS A 278 -2.71 -9.01 -17.03
N GLU A 279 -2.78 -8.65 -18.31
CA GLU A 279 -1.66 -8.71 -19.24
C GLU A 279 -0.56 -7.70 -18.85
N ASN A 280 -0.96 -6.50 -18.45
CA ASN A 280 0.00 -5.50 -18.00
C ASN A 280 0.62 -5.85 -16.66
N PHE A 281 -0.16 -6.42 -15.71
CA PHE A 281 0.41 -6.96 -14.47
C PHE A 281 1.45 -8.04 -14.75
N ALA A 282 1.16 -9.01 -15.64
CA ALA A 282 2.12 -10.04 -16.01
C ALA A 282 3.44 -9.43 -16.51
N LYS A 283 3.37 -8.45 -17.45
CA LYS A 283 4.56 -7.77 -17.97
C LYS A 283 5.34 -7.02 -16.88
N MET A 284 4.64 -6.30 -16.01
CA MET A 284 5.27 -5.55 -14.91
C MET A 284 5.98 -6.51 -13.93
N ILE A 285 5.35 -7.64 -13.61
CA ILE A 285 5.92 -8.66 -12.72
C ILE A 285 7.14 -9.31 -13.35
N ASP A 286 7.08 -9.73 -14.62
CA ASP A 286 8.21 -10.30 -15.34
C ASP A 286 9.40 -9.33 -15.35
N LEU A 287 9.13 -8.04 -15.56
CA LEU A 287 10.15 -7.01 -15.58
C LEU A 287 10.76 -6.75 -14.19
N ALA A 288 9.94 -6.77 -13.13
CA ALA A 288 10.41 -6.68 -11.75
C ALA A 288 11.25 -7.92 -11.37
N THR A 289 10.91 -9.09 -11.89
CA THR A 289 11.72 -10.31 -11.72
C THR A 289 13.09 -10.14 -12.37
N TYR A 290 13.12 -9.66 -13.62
CA TYR A 290 14.37 -9.36 -14.30
C TYR A 290 15.23 -8.33 -13.54
N TYR A 291 14.60 -7.26 -13.02
CA TYR A 291 15.28 -6.28 -12.18
C TYR A 291 15.87 -6.93 -10.92
N THR A 292 15.08 -7.73 -10.21
CA THR A 292 15.50 -8.40 -8.97
C THR A 292 16.68 -9.34 -9.20
N GLU A 293 16.62 -10.18 -10.25
CA GLU A 293 17.67 -11.12 -10.59
C GLU A 293 18.97 -10.40 -10.96
N THR A 294 18.89 -9.35 -11.77
CA THR A 294 20.07 -8.62 -12.23
C THR A 294 20.71 -7.78 -11.14
N VAL A 295 19.90 -7.16 -10.25
CA VAL A 295 20.42 -6.43 -9.08
C VAL A 295 21.07 -7.40 -8.09
N ASN A 296 20.43 -8.55 -7.81
CA ASN A 296 21.03 -9.57 -6.94
C ASN A 296 22.36 -10.11 -7.49
N ALA A 297 22.47 -10.29 -8.81
CA ALA A 297 23.71 -10.69 -9.46
C ALA A 297 24.85 -9.66 -9.26
N LEU A 298 24.53 -8.37 -9.17
CA LEU A 298 25.51 -7.34 -8.81
C LEU A 298 25.95 -7.47 -7.35
N PHE A 299 25.04 -7.76 -6.42
CA PHE A 299 25.41 -8.00 -5.02
C PHE A 299 26.37 -9.18 -4.88
N ASP A 300 26.07 -10.29 -5.54
CA ASP A 300 26.93 -11.47 -5.52
C ASP A 300 28.28 -11.20 -6.21
N LYS A 301 28.30 -10.47 -7.33
CA LYS A 301 29.52 -10.12 -8.07
C LYS A 301 30.51 -9.32 -7.23
N TYR A 302 30.01 -8.43 -6.40
CA TYR A 302 30.82 -7.50 -5.57
C TYR A 302 30.86 -7.91 -4.10
N ASP A 303 30.38 -9.11 -3.75
CA ASP A 303 30.34 -9.65 -2.38
C ASP A 303 29.71 -8.66 -1.37
N LEU A 304 28.60 -8.04 -1.76
CA LEU A 304 27.92 -7.08 -0.91
C LEU A 304 27.00 -7.79 0.09
N PRO A 305 26.98 -7.37 1.37
CA PRO A 305 26.11 -7.93 2.39
C PRO A 305 24.67 -7.37 2.26
N TRP A 306 24.16 -7.29 1.03
CA TRP A 306 22.84 -6.75 0.71
C TRP A 306 21.93 -7.84 0.17
N SER A 307 20.64 -7.61 0.27
CA SER A 307 19.62 -8.50 -0.25
C SER A 307 18.46 -7.71 -0.86
N ILE A 308 17.68 -8.35 -1.72
CA ILE A 308 16.54 -7.75 -2.42
C ILE A 308 15.32 -8.66 -2.32
N ASN A 309 14.16 -8.08 -1.99
CA ASN A 309 12.87 -8.75 -2.06
C ASN A 309 12.04 -8.18 -3.20
N GLN A 310 11.21 -9.04 -3.80
CA GLN A 310 10.23 -8.69 -4.82
C GLN A 310 8.82 -8.95 -4.32
N LEU A 311 7.90 -8.01 -4.62
CA LEU A 311 6.47 -8.15 -4.40
C LEU A 311 5.73 -7.80 -5.70
N GLY A 312 5.51 -8.79 -6.55
CA GLY A 312 4.90 -8.61 -7.86
C GLY A 312 5.66 -7.61 -8.74
N ALA A 313 5.05 -6.47 -9.08
CA ALA A 313 5.61 -5.44 -9.95
C ALA A 313 6.61 -4.50 -9.26
N ARG A 314 6.96 -4.73 -7.98
CA ARG A 314 7.97 -3.95 -7.25
C ARG A 314 9.06 -4.81 -6.67
N ALA A 315 10.24 -4.24 -6.50
CA ALA A 315 11.35 -4.84 -5.78
C ALA A 315 12.08 -3.78 -4.97
N GLU A 316 12.64 -4.16 -3.82
CA GLU A 316 13.36 -3.24 -2.95
C GLU A 316 14.54 -3.97 -2.30
N TYR A 317 15.71 -3.33 -2.31
CA TYR A 317 16.90 -3.88 -1.66
C TYR A 317 17.15 -3.23 -0.29
N ARG A 318 17.81 -3.99 0.58
CA ARG A 318 18.25 -3.55 1.91
C ARG A 318 19.73 -3.85 2.10
N PHE A 319 20.39 -3.03 2.92
CA PHE A 319 21.81 -3.15 3.25
C PHE A 319 22.05 -4.21 4.33
N ALA A 320 21.34 -5.31 4.22
CA ALA A 320 21.39 -6.44 5.13
C ALA A 320 21.23 -7.77 4.37
N LYS A 321 21.90 -8.81 4.84
CA LYS A 321 21.75 -10.19 4.36
C LYS A 321 21.84 -11.13 5.59
N PRO A 322 20.79 -11.91 5.90
CA PRO A 322 19.55 -12.07 5.15
C PRO A 322 18.65 -10.82 5.18
N TYR A 323 17.62 -10.79 4.32
CA TYR A 323 16.62 -9.73 4.32
C TYR A 323 15.86 -9.71 5.66
N PRO A 324 15.62 -8.54 6.27
CA PRO A 324 14.87 -8.43 7.51
C PRO A 324 13.45 -8.97 7.41
N ILE A 325 12.97 -9.66 8.46
CA ILE A 325 11.65 -10.28 8.48
C ILE A 325 10.65 -9.60 9.42
N THR A 326 11.07 -8.56 10.16
CA THR A 326 10.19 -7.75 11.01
C THR A 326 10.32 -6.27 10.67
N GLY A 327 9.34 -5.48 11.11
CA GLY A 327 9.36 -4.03 10.91
C GLY A 327 10.53 -3.35 11.59
N THR A 328 10.80 -3.68 12.83
CA THR A 328 11.92 -3.13 13.60
C THR A 328 13.27 -3.49 12.99
N ALA A 329 13.49 -4.77 12.64
CA ALA A 329 14.75 -5.19 12.02
C ALA A 329 14.97 -4.52 10.65
N ALA A 330 13.90 -4.31 9.87
CA ALA A 330 14.00 -3.59 8.60
C ALA A 330 14.36 -2.10 8.80
N ALA A 331 13.77 -1.45 9.80
CA ALA A 331 14.11 -0.06 10.15
C ALA A 331 15.57 0.07 10.61
N GLU A 332 16.06 -0.86 11.43
CA GLU A 332 17.44 -0.89 11.93
C GLU A 332 18.48 -1.17 10.84
N SER A 333 18.07 -1.79 9.72
CA SER A 333 18.96 -2.08 8.57
C SER A 333 19.10 -0.91 7.59
N ALA A 334 18.50 0.24 7.86
CA ALA A 334 18.63 1.44 7.03
C ALA A 334 20.00 2.09 7.24
N ASP A 335 20.58 2.60 6.15
CA ASP A 335 21.74 3.46 6.14
C ASP A 335 21.43 4.68 5.28
N HIS A 336 20.95 5.73 5.94
CA HIS A 336 20.44 6.93 5.24
C HIS A 336 21.51 7.68 4.45
N GLU A 337 22.76 7.69 4.92
CA GLU A 337 23.84 8.34 4.19
C GLU A 337 24.15 7.58 2.89
N LEU A 338 24.16 6.27 2.95
CA LEU A 338 24.34 5.40 1.80
C LEU A 338 23.15 5.48 0.83
N GLU A 339 21.92 5.50 1.35
CA GLU A 339 20.70 5.72 0.58
C GLU A 339 20.78 7.04 -0.20
N ASP A 340 21.06 8.14 0.47
CA ASP A 340 21.18 9.48 -0.12
C ASP A 340 22.25 9.53 -1.20
N PHE A 341 23.41 8.91 -0.95
CA PHE A 341 24.49 8.83 -1.94
C PHE A 341 24.07 8.08 -3.21
N ILE A 342 23.44 6.90 -3.04
CA ILE A 342 22.99 6.08 -4.17
C ILE A 342 21.92 6.82 -4.97
N HIS A 343 20.92 7.38 -4.30
CA HIS A 343 19.82 8.11 -4.94
C HIS A 343 20.31 9.33 -5.71
N LEU A 344 21.20 10.13 -5.10
CA LEU A 344 21.78 11.29 -5.77
C LEU A 344 22.63 10.89 -6.98
N TYR A 345 23.39 9.78 -6.87
CA TYR A 345 24.20 9.29 -7.97
C TYR A 345 23.35 8.82 -9.15
N LEU A 346 22.28 8.07 -8.87
CA LEU A 346 21.30 7.60 -9.86
C LEU A 346 20.58 8.79 -10.52
N ALA A 347 20.07 9.73 -9.72
CA ALA A 347 19.36 10.91 -10.22
C ALA A 347 20.23 11.76 -11.15
N ASN A 348 21.50 11.99 -10.82
CA ASN A 348 22.45 12.71 -11.67
C ASN A 348 22.76 11.99 -13.00
N ARG A 349 22.27 10.75 -13.17
CA ARG A 349 22.43 9.93 -14.40
C ARG A 349 21.11 9.56 -15.05
N GLY A 350 20.05 10.29 -14.65
CA GLY A 350 18.74 10.15 -15.27
C GLY A 350 17.94 8.93 -14.79
N VAL A 351 18.16 8.43 -13.57
CA VAL A 351 17.38 7.33 -12.97
C VAL A 351 16.85 7.76 -11.61
N LEU A 352 15.54 7.60 -11.39
CA LEU A 352 14.89 7.94 -10.13
C LEU A 352 14.37 6.66 -9.45
N LEU A 353 14.73 6.49 -8.17
CA LEU A 353 14.07 5.60 -7.23
C LEU A 353 13.20 6.43 -6.28
N THR A 354 12.35 5.79 -5.49
CA THR A 354 11.55 6.50 -4.47
C THR A 354 12.48 7.15 -3.44
N PRO A 355 12.39 8.48 -3.18
CA PRO A 355 13.42 9.23 -2.45
C PRO A 355 13.69 8.75 -1.01
N PHE A 356 12.81 7.97 -0.41
CA PHE A 356 12.91 7.44 0.97
C PHE A 356 12.83 5.91 1.00
N HIS A 357 13.07 5.26 -0.14
CA HIS A 357 13.06 3.82 -0.33
C HIS A 357 14.08 3.41 -1.39
N ASN A 358 14.68 2.26 -1.24
CA ASN A 358 15.48 1.61 -2.28
C ASN A 358 14.60 0.78 -3.23
N MET A 359 13.41 1.28 -3.54
CA MET A 359 12.35 0.58 -4.25
C MET A 359 12.28 0.99 -5.72
N ALA A 360 12.24 0.00 -6.59
CA ALA A 360 11.85 0.13 -7.98
C ALA A 360 10.46 -0.46 -8.19
N LEU A 361 9.56 0.32 -8.80
CA LEU A 361 8.23 -0.09 -9.20
C LEU A 361 8.15 -0.07 -10.72
N MET A 362 7.50 -1.08 -11.32
CA MET A 362 7.26 -1.17 -12.75
C MET A 362 5.87 -0.64 -13.09
N CYS A 363 5.74 0.05 -14.23
CA CYS A 363 4.46 0.45 -14.81
C CYS A 363 4.30 -0.18 -16.21
N PRO A 364 3.12 -0.13 -16.84
CA PRO A 364 2.89 -0.75 -18.15
C PRO A 364 3.80 -0.27 -19.27
N THR A 365 4.40 0.91 -19.13
CA THR A 365 5.32 1.51 -20.12
C THR A 365 6.79 1.31 -19.79
N THR A 366 7.13 0.80 -18.60
CA THR A 366 8.52 0.45 -18.26
C THR A 366 9.03 -0.65 -19.19
N THR A 367 10.28 -0.53 -19.63
CA THR A 367 10.90 -1.46 -20.58
C THR A 367 12.11 -2.16 -19.98
N LYS A 368 12.55 -3.24 -20.65
CA LYS A 368 13.80 -3.92 -20.28
C LYS A 368 15.01 -2.98 -20.41
N ALA A 369 15.01 -2.09 -21.41
CA ALA A 369 16.08 -1.12 -21.60
C ALA A 369 16.20 -0.13 -20.43
N ASP A 370 15.07 0.24 -19.81
CA ASP A 370 15.07 1.09 -18.61
C ASP A 370 15.74 0.37 -17.44
N VAL A 371 15.45 -0.91 -17.25
CA VAL A 371 16.09 -1.74 -16.22
C VAL A 371 17.59 -1.91 -16.51
N ASP A 372 17.96 -2.20 -17.76
CA ASP A 372 19.37 -2.31 -18.15
C ASP A 372 20.14 -1.00 -17.90
N ARG A 373 19.50 0.15 -18.15
CA ARG A 373 20.08 1.47 -17.86
C ARG A 373 20.26 1.70 -16.36
N HIS A 374 19.26 1.36 -15.55
CA HIS A 374 19.40 1.41 -14.09
C HIS A 374 20.58 0.58 -13.62
N ASN A 375 20.66 -0.67 -14.06
CA ASN A 375 21.68 -1.62 -13.62
C ASN A 375 23.09 -1.15 -14.00
N LEU A 376 23.26 -0.56 -15.18
CA LEU A 376 24.53 0.03 -15.60
C LEU A 376 24.98 1.13 -14.64
N VAL A 377 24.08 2.07 -14.31
CA VAL A 377 24.41 3.18 -13.40
C VAL A 377 24.60 2.68 -11.96
N PHE A 378 23.79 1.72 -11.55
CA PHE A 378 23.90 1.14 -10.21
C PHE A 378 25.20 0.36 -10.02
N GLU A 379 25.68 -0.34 -11.05
CA GLU A 379 26.99 -0.98 -11.03
C GLU A 379 28.13 0.03 -10.89
N GLU A 380 28.03 1.21 -11.55
CA GLU A 380 29.01 2.30 -11.35
C GLU A 380 29.05 2.78 -9.89
N VAL A 381 27.87 2.86 -9.22
CA VAL A 381 27.79 3.18 -7.79
C VAL A 381 28.56 2.15 -6.96
N ILE A 382 28.24 0.88 -7.16
CA ILE A 382 28.88 -0.23 -6.42
C ILE A 382 30.39 -0.22 -6.61
N GLN A 383 30.86 -0.02 -7.83
CA GLN A 383 32.31 0.06 -8.12
C GLN A 383 33.00 1.19 -7.37
N LYS A 384 32.32 2.35 -7.22
CA LYS A 384 32.88 3.46 -6.44
C LYS A 384 32.93 3.16 -4.95
N LEU A 385 31.90 2.49 -4.42
CA LEU A 385 31.87 2.06 -3.02
C LEU A 385 32.94 0.99 -2.72
N ALA A 386 33.19 0.08 -3.65
CA ALA A 386 34.16 -1.01 -3.52
C ALA A 386 35.62 -0.55 -3.75
N GLY A 387 35.82 0.52 -4.48
CA GLY A 387 37.15 1.05 -4.84
C GLY A 387 37.60 2.28 -4.06
N ALA A 388 36.79 2.74 -3.11
CA ALA A 388 37.08 3.91 -2.29
C ALA A 388 38.01 3.61 -1.12
#